data_df834641b1da87c225d9088ff09c253f
#
_entry.id   df834641b1da87c225d9088ff09c253f
#
_cell.length_a   1.000
_cell.length_b   1.000
_cell.length_c   1.000
_cell.angle_alpha   90.00
_cell.angle_beta   90.00
_cell.angle_gamma   90.00
#
_symmetry.space_group_name_H-M   'P 1'
#
loop_
_entity.id
_entity.type
_entity.pdbx_description
1 polymer ?
#
loop_
_entity_poly.entity_id
_entity_poly.type
_entity_poly.pdbx_seq_one_letter_code
_entity_poly.pdbx_strand_id
1 'polypeptide(L)'
;MALEYKQAGDDEYTAPKVYTGKLPVKSKTGLEYVPYILIKLLTGEDIQTPGQPTESTVKTRIILTTYSKNPEEGYIDAVNIISRIRTDLLTKRKVGSVFKLKMPVEYIVYEIDIGAYTVGEIVAEWSMPPIEQEFRIKGDLGWQK
;
A
#
# COMPACT_ATOMS: atom_id res chain seq x y z
N MET A 1 -16.34 3.09 -12.50
CA MET A 1 -16.43 4.56 -12.36
C MET A 1 -15.45 5.01 -11.29
N ALA A 2 -14.60 5.98 -11.60
CA ALA A 2 -13.68 6.56 -10.63
C ALA A 2 -14.47 7.41 -9.62
N LEU A 3 -14.14 7.29 -8.32
CA LEU A 3 -14.68 8.16 -7.29
C LEU A 3 -13.85 9.44 -7.23
N GLU A 4 -14.53 10.55 -7.04
CA GLU A 4 -13.89 11.87 -6.91
C GLU A 4 -14.05 12.39 -5.50
N TYR A 5 -13.03 13.04 -5.00
CA TYR A 5 -12.93 13.59 -3.66
C TYR A 5 -12.43 15.03 -3.70
N LYS A 6 -12.69 15.80 -2.64
CA LYS A 6 -12.28 17.19 -2.58
C LYS A 6 -10.76 17.36 -2.59
N GLN A 7 -10.30 18.33 -3.35
CA GLN A 7 -8.90 18.75 -3.32
C GLN A 7 -8.60 19.58 -2.08
N ALA A 8 -7.37 19.54 -1.63
CA ALA A 8 -6.92 20.34 -0.49
C ALA A 8 -7.05 21.84 -0.78
N GLY A 9 -7.71 22.55 0.13
CA GLY A 9 -7.90 23.99 0.02
C GLY A 9 -8.90 24.45 -1.03
N ASP A 10 -9.56 23.53 -1.72
CA ASP A 10 -10.50 23.83 -2.78
C ASP A 10 -11.79 23.04 -2.60
N ASP A 11 -12.90 23.54 -3.14
CA ASP A 11 -14.17 22.83 -3.17
C ASP A 11 -14.33 21.95 -4.42
N GLU A 12 -13.32 21.89 -5.28
CA GLU A 12 -13.32 21.05 -6.45
C GLU A 12 -13.10 19.57 -6.08
N TYR A 13 -13.72 18.69 -6.85
CA TYR A 13 -13.60 17.25 -6.68
C TYR A 13 -12.66 16.67 -7.73
N THR A 14 -11.82 15.71 -7.32
CA THR A 14 -10.93 14.99 -8.21
C THR A 14 -10.77 13.54 -7.76
N ALA A 15 -10.41 12.66 -8.68
CA ALA A 15 -10.03 11.29 -8.34
C ALA A 15 -8.72 11.29 -7.53
N PRO A 16 -8.60 10.43 -6.50
CA PRO A 16 -7.35 10.28 -5.79
C PRO A 16 -6.24 9.85 -6.75
N LYS A 17 -5.11 10.53 -6.68
CA LYS A 17 -3.93 10.15 -7.46
C LYS A 17 -3.11 9.13 -6.70
N VAL A 18 -2.66 8.09 -7.40
CA VAL A 18 -1.86 7.02 -6.81
C VAL A 18 -0.38 7.28 -7.02
N TYR A 19 0.37 7.25 -5.94
CA TYR A 19 1.83 7.37 -5.94
C TYR A 19 2.45 6.11 -5.36
N THR A 20 3.65 5.78 -5.79
CA THR A 20 4.42 4.65 -5.28
C THR A 20 5.73 5.11 -4.67
N GLY A 21 6.05 4.57 -3.50
CA GLY A 21 7.29 4.85 -2.79
C GLY A 21 7.31 6.18 -2.05
N LYS A 22 7.21 7.29 -2.75
CA LYS A 22 7.26 8.64 -2.19
C LYS A 22 6.34 9.58 -2.94
N LEU A 23 5.87 10.61 -2.25
CA LEU A 23 5.23 11.74 -2.90
C LEU A 23 6.29 12.57 -3.66
N PRO A 24 5.88 13.32 -4.71
CA PRO A 24 6.80 14.20 -5.42
C PRO A 24 7.51 15.20 -4.50
N VAL A 25 8.80 15.45 -4.76
CA VAL A 25 9.69 16.21 -3.87
C VAL A 25 9.35 17.72 -3.77
N LYS A 26 8.50 18.21 -4.64
CA LYS A 26 8.12 19.65 -4.69
C LYS A 26 7.29 20.11 -3.49
N SER A 27 6.72 19.20 -2.72
CA SER A 27 5.91 19.51 -1.56
C SER A 27 6.68 19.30 -0.26
N LYS A 28 6.62 20.29 0.63
CA LYS A 28 7.18 20.16 1.99
C LYS A 28 6.28 19.35 2.90
N THR A 29 4.98 19.36 2.69
CA THR A 29 3.96 18.76 3.56
C THR A 29 3.23 17.59 2.91
N GLY A 30 3.24 17.49 1.59
CA GLY A 30 2.44 16.53 0.83
C GLY A 30 0.96 16.86 0.77
N LEU A 31 0.49 17.89 1.47
CA LEU A 31 -0.94 18.21 1.58
C LEU A 31 -1.52 18.74 0.26
N GLU A 32 -0.71 19.35 -0.58
CA GLU A 32 -1.14 19.83 -1.90
C GLU A 32 -1.49 18.70 -2.88
N TYR A 33 -1.11 17.46 -2.57
CA TYR A 33 -1.45 16.30 -3.38
C TYR A 33 -2.74 15.60 -2.95
N VAL A 34 -3.39 16.10 -1.91
CA VAL A 34 -4.64 15.51 -1.38
C VAL A 34 -5.80 15.80 -2.36
N PRO A 35 -6.66 14.82 -2.69
CA PRO A 35 -6.66 13.45 -2.18
C PRO A 35 -5.60 12.59 -2.88
N TYR A 36 -4.89 11.76 -2.12
CA TYR A 36 -3.92 10.84 -2.70
C TYR A 36 -3.94 9.47 -2.02
N ILE A 37 -3.40 8.49 -2.74
CA ILE A 37 -3.11 7.15 -2.25
C ILE A 37 -1.63 6.91 -2.48
N LEU A 38 -0.89 6.59 -1.43
CA LEU A 38 0.55 6.33 -1.48
C LEU A 38 0.82 4.88 -1.09
N ILE A 39 1.37 4.11 -2.01
CA ILE A 39 1.70 2.70 -1.80
C ILE A 39 3.20 2.59 -1.51
N LYS A 40 3.54 2.00 -0.38
CA LYS A 40 4.93 1.81 0.08
C LYS A 40 5.20 0.36 0.43
N LEU A 41 6.40 -0.08 0.11
CA LEU A 41 6.97 -1.29 0.72
C LEU A 41 7.34 -0.96 2.17
N LEU A 42 6.88 -1.77 3.11
CA LEU A 42 7.19 -1.58 4.52
C LEU A 42 8.37 -2.46 4.95
N THR A 43 8.22 -3.76 4.80
CA THR A 43 9.24 -4.76 5.12
C THR A 43 9.09 -5.95 4.20
N GLY A 44 10.12 -6.78 4.17
CA GLY A 44 10.08 -8.07 3.51
C GLY A 44 10.88 -9.09 4.31
N GLU A 45 10.61 -10.36 4.09
CA GLU A 45 11.26 -11.45 4.80
C GLU A 45 11.36 -12.67 3.90
N ASP A 46 12.52 -13.32 3.94
CA ASP A 46 12.75 -14.61 3.33
C ASP A 46 13.15 -15.59 4.43
N ILE A 47 12.37 -16.65 4.60
CA ILE A 47 12.59 -17.64 5.66
C ILE A 47 12.74 -19.01 5.06
N GLN A 48 13.72 -19.78 5.56
CA GLN A 48 13.84 -21.20 5.30
C GLN A 48 13.96 -21.97 6.61
N THR A 49 12.95 -22.77 6.88
CA THR A 49 13.00 -23.74 7.98
C THR A 49 13.54 -25.06 7.46
N PRO A 50 14.46 -25.75 8.19
CA PRO A 50 15.00 -27.04 7.76
C PRO A 50 13.89 -28.02 7.40
N GLY A 51 13.99 -28.64 6.21
CA GLY A 51 13.00 -29.58 5.69
C GLY A 51 11.75 -28.93 5.09
N GLN A 52 11.70 -27.61 5.03
CA GLN A 52 10.59 -26.86 4.44
C GLN A 52 11.05 -26.03 3.24
N PRO A 53 10.15 -25.72 2.29
CA PRO A 53 10.49 -24.79 1.22
C PRO A 53 10.69 -23.37 1.77
N THR A 54 11.51 -22.60 1.07
CA THR A 54 11.70 -21.17 1.39
C THR A 54 10.38 -20.43 1.24
N GLU A 55 10.05 -19.59 2.20
CA GLU A 55 8.91 -18.67 2.14
C GLU A 55 9.39 -17.23 1.99
N SER A 56 8.86 -16.54 1.02
CA SER A 56 9.16 -15.12 0.79
C SER A 56 7.88 -14.30 0.96
N THR A 57 7.95 -13.30 1.80
CA THR A 57 6.81 -12.40 2.08
C THR A 57 7.24 -10.95 2.01
N VAL A 58 6.30 -10.10 1.66
CA VAL A 58 6.48 -8.66 1.65
C VAL A 58 5.26 -7.99 2.26
N LYS A 59 5.49 -6.99 3.07
CA LYS A 59 4.45 -6.20 3.70
C LYS A 59 4.39 -4.82 3.05
N THR A 60 3.21 -4.43 2.61
CA THR A 60 2.96 -3.14 1.98
C THR A 60 2.08 -2.28 2.85
N ARG A 61 2.26 -0.99 2.73
CA ARG A 61 1.50 0.03 3.40
C ARG A 61 0.84 0.91 2.36
N ILE A 62 -0.47 1.05 2.45
CA ILE A 62 -1.25 1.93 1.59
C ILE A 62 -1.77 3.06 2.45
N ILE A 63 -1.25 4.25 2.22
CA ILE A 63 -1.62 5.46 2.96
C ILE A 63 -2.55 6.27 2.08
N LEU A 64 -3.64 6.76 2.65
CA LEU A 64 -4.55 7.65 1.95
C LEU A 64 -4.83 8.88 2.79
N THR A 65 -5.06 9.99 2.11
CA THR A 65 -5.38 11.26 2.77
C THR A 65 -6.51 11.94 2.01
N THR A 66 -7.50 12.39 2.76
CA THR A 66 -8.65 13.13 2.24
C THR A 66 -8.73 14.52 2.86
N TYR A 67 -9.49 15.39 2.22
CA TYR A 67 -9.71 16.76 2.66
C TYR A 67 -11.20 17.06 2.70
N SER A 68 -11.66 17.69 3.78
CA SER A 68 -12.94 18.37 3.81
C SER A 68 -12.96 19.39 4.94
N LYS A 69 -13.57 20.55 4.72
CA LYS A 69 -13.86 21.52 5.78
C LYS A 69 -14.84 20.95 6.80
N ASN A 70 -15.66 19.99 6.40
CA ASN A 70 -16.50 19.20 7.30
C ASN A 70 -15.75 17.93 7.70
N PRO A 71 -15.33 17.79 8.98
CA PRO A 71 -14.56 16.62 9.43
C PRO A 71 -15.29 15.28 9.21
N GLU A 72 -16.61 15.26 9.37
CA GLU A 72 -17.41 14.06 9.16
C GLU A 72 -17.36 13.60 7.70
N GLU A 73 -17.47 14.52 6.76
CA GLU A 73 -17.37 14.22 5.33
C GLU A 73 -15.98 13.68 4.98
N GLY A 74 -14.92 14.30 5.49
CA GLY A 74 -13.54 13.81 5.27
C GLY A 74 -13.30 12.43 5.82
N TYR A 75 -13.85 12.11 6.98
CA TYR A 75 -13.81 10.79 7.57
C TYR A 75 -14.54 9.76 6.69
N ILE A 76 -15.75 10.07 6.24
CA ILE A 76 -16.55 9.19 5.38
C ILE A 76 -15.81 8.94 4.05
N ASP A 77 -15.21 9.97 3.48
CA ASP A 77 -14.42 9.83 2.26
C ASP A 77 -13.24 8.87 2.44
N ALA A 78 -12.52 8.98 3.55
CA ALA A 78 -11.43 8.06 3.88
C ALA A 78 -11.92 6.61 4.04
N VAL A 79 -13.03 6.41 4.74
CA VAL A 79 -13.64 5.08 4.90
C VAL A 79 -14.08 4.52 3.56
N ASN A 80 -14.63 5.33 2.68
CA ASN A 80 -15.03 4.90 1.34
C ASN A 80 -13.85 4.46 0.49
N ILE A 81 -12.74 5.19 0.53
CA ILE A 81 -11.51 4.79 -0.18
C ILE A 81 -11.00 3.47 0.37
N ILE A 82 -10.91 3.33 1.69
CA ILE A 82 -10.48 2.08 2.34
C ILE A 82 -11.36 0.92 1.91
N SER A 83 -12.68 1.10 1.96
CA SER A 83 -13.64 0.06 1.60
C SER A 83 -13.47 -0.39 0.15
N ARG A 84 -13.23 0.55 -0.75
CA ARG A 84 -13.02 0.25 -2.15
C ARG A 84 -11.74 -0.52 -2.41
N ILE A 85 -10.65 -0.10 -1.79
CA ILE A 85 -9.36 -0.82 -1.89
C ILE A 85 -9.48 -2.21 -1.30
N ARG A 86 -10.10 -2.35 -0.12
CA ARG A 86 -10.33 -3.65 0.51
C ARG A 86 -11.15 -4.58 -0.37
N THR A 87 -12.22 -4.07 -0.95
CA THR A 87 -13.06 -4.87 -1.86
C THR A 87 -12.23 -5.44 -3.01
N ASP A 88 -11.40 -4.61 -3.63
CA ASP A 88 -10.51 -5.05 -4.71
C ASP A 88 -9.51 -6.09 -4.24
N LEU A 89 -8.80 -5.81 -3.15
CA LEU A 89 -7.79 -6.72 -2.60
C LEU A 89 -8.38 -8.08 -2.22
N LEU A 90 -9.49 -8.08 -1.50
CA LEU A 90 -10.11 -9.30 -0.97
C LEU A 90 -10.83 -10.10 -2.05
N THR A 91 -11.29 -9.46 -3.10
CA THR A 91 -11.92 -10.13 -4.24
C THR A 91 -10.87 -10.80 -5.13
N LYS A 92 -9.83 -10.09 -5.48
CA LYS A 92 -8.80 -10.58 -6.40
C LYS A 92 -7.79 -11.50 -5.73
N ARG A 93 -7.41 -11.21 -4.50
CA ARG A 93 -6.42 -11.96 -3.71
C ARG A 93 -5.04 -12.09 -4.35
N LYS A 94 -4.84 -11.54 -5.52
CA LYS A 94 -3.59 -11.60 -6.29
C LYS A 94 -3.29 -10.27 -6.95
N VAL A 95 -2.01 -9.95 -7.05
CA VAL A 95 -1.52 -8.85 -7.89
C VAL A 95 -0.53 -9.44 -8.88
N GLY A 96 -0.79 -9.21 -10.16
CA GLY A 96 -0.10 -9.96 -11.20
C GLY A 96 -0.39 -11.45 -11.06
N SER A 97 0.49 -12.30 -11.55
CA SER A 97 0.41 -13.75 -11.35
C SER A 97 1.28 -14.23 -10.18
N VAL A 98 1.94 -13.32 -9.48
CA VAL A 98 3.09 -13.59 -8.62
C VAL A 98 2.81 -13.33 -7.15
N PHE A 99 2.17 -12.20 -6.85
CA PHE A 99 1.91 -11.79 -5.47
C PHE A 99 0.53 -12.26 -5.01
N LYS A 100 0.50 -13.01 -3.90
CA LYS A 100 -0.74 -13.50 -3.31
C LYS A 100 -0.97 -12.84 -1.95
N LEU A 101 -2.17 -12.32 -1.75
CA LEU A 101 -2.55 -11.70 -0.51
C LEU A 101 -2.61 -12.72 0.62
N LYS A 102 -1.96 -12.41 1.73
CA LYS A 102 -2.06 -13.15 2.99
C LYS A 102 -3.05 -12.44 3.92
N MET A 103 -3.76 -13.21 4.70
CA MET A 103 -4.65 -12.68 5.72
C MET A 103 -3.91 -12.62 7.06
N PRO A 104 -4.20 -11.68 7.94
CA PRO A 104 -5.21 -10.63 7.83
C PRO A 104 -4.76 -9.43 7.01
N VAL A 105 -5.72 -8.68 6.50
CA VAL A 105 -5.52 -7.31 6.01
C VAL A 105 -6.00 -6.36 7.11
N GLU A 106 -5.14 -5.50 7.56
CA GLU A 106 -5.43 -4.54 8.62
C GLU A 106 -5.61 -3.14 8.05
N TYR A 107 -6.49 -2.36 8.66
CA TYR A 107 -6.73 -0.98 8.24
C TYR A 107 -7.14 -0.11 9.42
N ILE A 108 -6.85 1.18 9.32
CA ILE A 108 -7.17 2.16 10.34
C ILE A 108 -7.44 3.53 9.70
N VAL A 109 -8.34 4.27 10.28
CA VAL A 109 -8.45 5.73 10.07
C VAL A 109 -7.92 6.37 11.34
N TYR A 110 -6.91 7.23 11.20
CA TYR A 110 -6.25 7.82 12.34
C TYR A 110 -7.10 8.92 12.99
N GLU A 111 -7.15 8.89 14.30
CA GLU A 111 -7.78 9.93 15.13
C GLU A 111 -6.78 11.08 15.38
N ILE A 112 -6.22 11.61 14.30
CA ILE A 112 -5.29 12.75 14.39
C ILE A 112 -6.03 14.00 13.95
N ASP A 113 -6.05 14.98 14.80
CA ASP A 113 -6.60 16.30 14.42
C ASP A 113 -5.55 17.05 13.60
N ILE A 114 -5.68 16.95 12.29
CA ILE A 114 -4.91 17.72 11.32
C ILE A 114 -5.84 18.70 10.61
N GLY A 115 -6.83 19.22 11.33
CA GLY A 115 -7.82 20.13 10.79
C GLY A 115 -8.72 19.48 9.75
N ALA A 116 -8.68 19.98 8.51
CA ALA A 116 -9.53 19.51 7.42
C ALA A 116 -9.05 18.20 6.75
N TYR A 117 -7.99 17.61 7.23
CA TYR A 117 -7.40 16.41 6.62
C TYR A 117 -7.70 15.15 7.44
N THR A 118 -7.95 14.05 6.75
CA THR A 118 -8.12 12.73 7.35
C THR A 118 -7.13 11.77 6.72
N VAL A 119 -6.45 11.01 7.56
CA VAL A 119 -5.44 10.03 7.13
C VAL A 119 -5.93 8.63 7.45
N GLY A 120 -5.86 7.74 6.48
CA GLY A 120 -6.13 6.32 6.65
C GLY A 120 -4.98 5.47 6.15
N GLU A 121 -4.98 4.22 6.56
CA GLU A 121 -3.93 3.28 6.21
C GLU A 121 -4.46 1.86 6.09
N ILE A 122 -3.94 1.13 5.11
CA ILE A 122 -4.15 -0.31 4.98
C ILE A 122 -2.78 -0.96 4.99
N VAL A 123 -2.63 -2.02 5.78
CA VAL A 123 -1.43 -2.86 5.78
C VAL A 123 -1.80 -4.22 5.23
N ALA A 124 -1.12 -4.63 4.18
CA ALA A 124 -1.32 -5.91 3.50
C ALA A 124 0.00 -6.66 3.37
N GLU A 125 -0.05 -7.94 3.66
CA GLU A 125 1.09 -8.85 3.49
C GLU A 125 0.86 -9.74 2.27
N TRP A 126 1.93 -9.99 1.54
CA TRP A 126 1.90 -10.75 0.29
C TRP A 126 2.93 -11.87 0.34
N SER A 127 2.54 -13.05 -0.13
CA SER A 127 3.51 -14.07 -0.48
C SER A 127 3.97 -13.85 -1.91
N MET A 128 5.24 -14.11 -2.15
CA MET A 128 5.83 -14.02 -3.48
C MET A 128 6.69 -15.25 -3.75
N PRO A 129 7.01 -15.56 -5.01
CA PRO A 129 7.85 -16.69 -5.33
C PRO A 129 9.19 -16.57 -4.62
N PRO A 130 9.65 -17.62 -3.95
CA PRO A 130 10.95 -17.61 -3.28
C PRO A 130 12.09 -17.59 -4.29
N ILE A 131 13.19 -16.99 -3.86
CA ILE A 131 14.45 -17.12 -4.59
C ILE A 131 15.09 -18.41 -4.13
N GLU A 132 15.23 -19.35 -5.04
CA GLU A 132 15.80 -20.64 -4.73
C GLU A 132 17.32 -20.62 -4.83
N GLN A 133 17.97 -21.38 -3.95
CA GLN A 133 19.39 -21.55 -4.00
C GLN A 133 19.79 -22.34 -5.26
N GLU A 134 20.72 -21.80 -6.02
CA GLU A 134 21.25 -22.47 -7.19
C GLU A 134 22.34 -23.44 -6.78
N PHE A 135 22.20 -24.70 -7.18
CA PHE A 135 23.25 -25.73 -7.02
C PHE A 135 24.00 -25.89 -8.31
N ARG A 136 25.33 -25.79 -8.21
CA ARG A 136 26.22 -26.12 -9.31
C ARG A 136 27.14 -27.27 -8.93
N ILE A 137 27.40 -28.16 -9.89
CA ILE A 137 28.22 -29.32 -9.71
C ILE A 137 29.63 -29.04 -10.21
N LYS A 138 30.66 -29.65 -9.60
CA LYS A 138 32.09 -29.58 -9.98
C LYS A 138 32.70 -28.19 -9.87
N GLY A 139 32.70 -27.64 -8.67
CA GLY A 139 33.48 -26.44 -8.37
C GLY A 139 33.03 -25.17 -9.10
N ASP A 140 31.96 -25.24 -9.86
CA ASP A 140 31.37 -24.06 -10.45
C ASP A 140 30.54 -23.33 -9.37
N LEU A 141 31.16 -22.38 -8.73
CA LEU A 141 30.52 -21.54 -7.75
C LEU A 141 29.98 -20.31 -8.48
N GLY A 142 28.69 -20.11 -8.53
CA GLY A 142 28.03 -19.14 -9.39
C GLY A 142 28.57 -17.71 -9.40
N TRP A 143 29.33 -17.30 -8.42
CA TRP A 143 29.97 -15.98 -8.35
C TRP A 143 31.48 -16.00 -8.64
N GLN A 144 32.06 -17.10 -8.96
CA GLN A 144 33.47 -17.17 -9.37
C GLN A 144 33.63 -16.56 -10.76
N LYS A 145 34.53 -15.66 -10.86
CA LYS A 145 34.85 -14.99 -12.11
C LYS A 145 36.29 -15.28 -12.49
#